data_b42c464b7d3d1bdcde7de073b2483ccc
#
_entry.id   b42c464b7d3d1bdcde7de073b2483ccc
#
_cell.length_a   1.000
_cell.length_b   1.000
_cell.length_c   1.000
_cell.angle_alpha   90.00
_cell.angle_beta   90.00
_cell.angle_gamma   90.00
#
_symmetry.space_group_name_H-M   'P 1'
#
loop_
_entity.id
_entity.type
_entity.pdbx_description
1 polymer ?
#
loop_
_entity_poly.entity_id
_entity_poly.type
_entity_poly.pdbx_seq_one_letter_code
_entity_poly.pdbx_strand_id
1 'polypeptide(L)'
;MNVSQLSVFIENKAGRVSEVTDVLGTAGVNIRGFSVSDTAEYGIVRLIVDDPATGHAALTAAGFTVKENPVICINLPDHPGGLASVLKIVSEAGVNIEYVYSLISTYVVINVADVDRATALLDGKPVTLVTQEEITRI
;
A
#
# COMPACT_ATOMS: atom_id res chain seq x y z
N MET A 1 -3.96 6.23 12.12
CA MET A 1 -5.13 6.24 11.23
C MET A 1 -4.78 5.80 9.82
N ASN A 2 -3.74 6.38 9.22
CA ASN A 2 -3.32 5.98 7.89
C ASN A 2 -2.66 4.61 7.90
N VAL A 3 -2.65 3.94 6.76
CA VAL A 3 -1.94 2.70 6.56
C VAL A 3 -0.51 3.03 6.15
N SER A 4 0.46 2.31 6.69
CA SER A 4 1.86 2.51 6.38
C SER A 4 2.29 1.59 5.24
N GLN A 5 2.79 2.19 4.17
CA GLN A 5 3.32 1.46 3.02
C GLN A 5 4.84 1.40 3.09
N LEU A 6 5.39 0.23 2.86
CA LEU A 6 6.82 0.06 2.64
C LEU A 6 7.11 0.10 1.14
N SER A 7 7.99 1.00 0.73
CA SER A 7 8.47 1.06 -0.65
C SER A 7 9.92 0.61 -0.67
N VAL A 8 10.19 -0.48 -1.35
CA VAL A 8 11.52 -1.08 -1.43
C VAL A 8 12.09 -0.86 -2.82
N PHE A 9 13.25 -0.25 -2.89
CA PHE A 9 13.95 0.01 -4.15
C PHE A 9 14.89 -1.14 -4.43
N ILE A 10 14.73 -1.75 -5.60
CA ILE A 10 15.52 -2.92 -6.01
C ILE A 10 16.14 -2.72 -7.38
N GLU A 11 17.23 -3.44 -7.64
CA GLU A 11 17.77 -3.53 -8.99
C GLU A 11 16.84 -4.42 -9.84
N ASN A 12 16.63 -4.05 -11.09
CA ASN A 12 15.83 -4.86 -12.02
C ASN A 12 16.63 -6.06 -12.51
N LYS A 13 16.72 -7.07 -11.68
CA LYS A 13 17.36 -8.35 -12.03
C LYS A 13 16.68 -9.52 -11.35
N ALA A 14 16.91 -10.72 -11.89
CA ALA A 14 16.31 -11.95 -11.39
C ALA A 14 16.60 -12.16 -9.90
N GLY A 15 15.58 -12.57 -9.16
CA GLY A 15 15.69 -12.93 -7.76
C GLY A 15 15.51 -11.79 -6.76
N ARG A 16 15.52 -10.53 -7.18
CA ARG A 16 15.41 -9.39 -6.24
C ARG A 16 14.06 -9.32 -5.56
N VAL A 17 12.97 -9.48 -6.29
CA VAL A 17 11.63 -9.49 -5.70
C VAL A 17 11.48 -10.68 -4.75
N SER A 18 11.99 -11.84 -5.14
CA SER A 18 11.98 -13.04 -4.31
C SER A 18 12.73 -12.81 -2.99
N GLU A 19 13.89 -12.17 -3.04
CA GLU A 19 14.66 -11.86 -1.83
C GLU A 19 13.89 -10.96 -0.86
N VAL A 20 13.20 -9.94 -1.36
CA VAL A 20 12.37 -9.05 -0.53
C VAL A 20 11.30 -9.84 0.21
N THR A 21 10.58 -10.69 -0.49
CA THR A 21 9.50 -11.49 0.12
C THR A 21 10.05 -12.53 1.09
N ASP A 22 11.20 -13.10 0.79
CA ASP A 22 11.84 -14.07 1.69
C ASP A 22 12.29 -13.43 3.00
N VAL A 23 12.88 -12.25 2.94
CA VAL A 23 13.28 -11.49 4.13
C VAL A 23 12.08 -11.24 5.05
N LEU A 24 10.95 -10.80 4.46
CA LEU A 24 9.73 -10.54 5.23
C LEU A 24 9.17 -11.82 5.85
N GLY A 25 9.12 -12.90 5.07
CA GLY A 25 8.62 -14.19 5.56
C GLY A 25 9.46 -14.74 6.71
N THR A 26 10.78 -14.65 6.60
CA THR A 26 11.71 -15.08 7.66
C THR A 26 11.54 -14.24 8.92
N ALA A 27 11.22 -12.97 8.79
CA ALA A 27 10.97 -12.08 9.93
C ALA A 27 9.56 -12.24 10.53
N GLY A 28 8.74 -13.12 9.97
CA GLY A 28 7.37 -13.34 10.45
C GLY A 28 6.38 -12.26 10.04
N VAL A 29 6.71 -11.48 9.03
CA VAL A 29 5.87 -10.38 8.52
C VAL A 29 5.01 -10.90 7.38
N ASN A 30 3.70 -10.71 7.50
CA ASN A 30 2.74 -11.18 6.50
C ASN A 30 2.38 -10.05 5.52
N ILE A 31 2.50 -10.35 4.23
CA ILE A 31 2.17 -9.41 3.16
C ILE A 31 0.67 -9.44 2.91
N ARG A 32 0.03 -8.27 3.00
CA ARG A 32 -1.41 -8.11 2.77
C ARG A 32 -1.73 -7.57 1.39
N GLY A 33 -0.78 -6.93 0.76
CA GLY A 33 -0.90 -6.43 -0.60
C GLY A 33 0.44 -5.98 -1.12
N PHE A 34 0.56 -5.95 -2.44
CA PHE A 34 1.82 -5.56 -3.06
C PHE A 34 1.60 -5.05 -4.48
N SER A 35 2.54 -4.26 -4.92
CA SER A 35 2.64 -3.83 -6.31
C SER A 35 4.12 -3.80 -6.68
N VAL A 36 4.45 -4.35 -7.83
CA VAL A 36 5.81 -4.33 -8.35
C VAL A 36 5.80 -3.55 -9.66
N SER A 37 6.61 -2.52 -9.73
CA SER A 37 6.75 -1.74 -10.95
C SER A 37 8.22 -1.53 -11.25
N ASP A 38 8.58 -1.41 -12.51
CA ASP A 38 9.97 -1.24 -12.91
C ASP A 38 10.15 -0.09 -13.90
N THR A 39 11.35 0.46 -13.87
CA THR A 39 11.95 1.20 -14.97
C THR A 39 13.03 0.31 -15.59
N ALA A 40 13.75 0.78 -16.60
CA ALA A 40 14.77 -0.03 -17.26
C ALA A 40 15.86 -0.56 -16.32
N GLU A 41 16.21 0.18 -15.27
CA GLU A 41 17.31 -0.15 -14.35
C GLU A 41 16.88 -0.54 -12.95
N TYR A 42 15.77 0.00 -12.48
CA TYR A 42 15.32 -0.15 -11.11
C TYR A 42 13.86 -0.60 -11.04
N GLY A 43 13.53 -1.24 -9.93
CA GLY A 43 12.17 -1.58 -9.60
C GLY A 43 11.77 -0.97 -8.25
N ILE A 44 10.49 -0.86 -8.05
CA ILE A 44 9.90 -0.48 -6.76
C ILE A 44 8.91 -1.55 -6.37
N VAL A 45 9.11 -2.15 -5.21
CA VAL A 45 8.14 -3.04 -4.58
C VAL A 45 7.41 -2.26 -3.50
N ARG A 46 6.11 -2.08 -3.68
CA ARG A 46 5.26 -1.44 -2.68
C ARG A 46 4.52 -2.52 -1.92
N LEU A 47 4.57 -2.43 -0.60
CA LEU A 47 4.09 -3.50 0.28
C LEU A 47 3.20 -2.93 1.38
N ILE A 48 2.09 -3.60 1.61
CA ILE A 48 1.27 -3.41 2.80
C ILE A 48 1.41 -4.70 3.61
N VAL A 49 1.84 -4.55 4.84
CA VAL A 49 2.16 -5.69 5.71
C VAL A 49 1.44 -5.55 7.05
N ASP A 50 1.37 -6.64 7.79
CA ASP A 50 0.73 -6.66 9.11
C ASP A 50 1.58 -5.98 10.19
N ASP A 51 2.89 -5.91 10.01
CA ASP A 51 3.82 -5.28 10.96
C ASP A 51 4.86 -4.45 10.21
N PRO A 52 4.53 -3.18 9.88
CA PRO A 52 5.45 -2.32 9.12
C PRO A 52 6.77 -2.08 9.81
N ALA A 53 6.79 -1.92 11.13
CA ALA A 53 8.02 -1.64 11.87
C ALA A 53 9.01 -2.80 11.76
N THR A 54 8.56 -4.01 11.98
CA THR A 54 9.39 -5.21 11.85
C THR A 54 9.82 -5.42 10.40
N GLY A 55 8.93 -5.22 9.45
CA GLY A 55 9.24 -5.35 8.02
C GLY A 55 10.29 -4.35 7.57
N HIS A 56 10.16 -3.09 7.96
CA HIS A 56 11.14 -2.05 7.65
C HIS A 56 12.52 -2.41 8.22
N ALA A 57 12.57 -2.78 9.49
CA ALA A 57 13.83 -3.14 10.15
C ALA A 57 14.51 -4.34 9.48
N ALA A 58 13.74 -5.40 9.17
CA ALA A 58 14.26 -6.60 8.54
C ALA A 58 14.83 -6.33 7.14
N LEU A 59 14.13 -5.57 6.33
CA LEU A 59 14.57 -5.22 4.98
C LEU A 59 15.80 -4.32 5.01
N THR A 60 15.83 -3.36 5.91
CA THR A 60 17.02 -2.48 6.09
C THR A 60 18.23 -3.29 6.53
N ALA A 61 18.05 -4.20 7.48
CA ALA A 61 19.13 -5.08 7.95
C ALA A 61 19.66 -6.00 6.85
N ALA A 62 18.82 -6.37 5.90
CA ALA A 62 19.21 -7.17 4.74
C ALA A 62 19.87 -6.37 3.62
N GLY A 63 20.02 -5.05 3.78
CA GLY A 63 20.70 -4.18 2.84
C GLY A 63 19.82 -3.50 1.82
N PHE A 64 18.50 -3.62 1.92
CA PHE A 64 17.58 -2.94 1.00
C PHE A 64 17.35 -1.50 1.40
N THR A 65 17.14 -0.65 0.41
CA THR A 65 16.69 0.73 0.61
C THR A 65 15.18 0.72 0.75
N VAL A 66 14.68 1.15 1.89
CA VAL A 66 13.27 1.13 2.24
C VAL A 66 12.80 2.52 2.62
N LYS A 67 11.65 2.92 2.08
CA LYS A 67 10.93 4.11 2.54
C LYS A 67 9.59 3.67 3.10
N GLU A 68 9.17 4.34 4.17
CA GLU A 68 7.86 4.14 4.77
C GLU A 68 7.05 5.42 4.59
N ASN A 69 5.86 5.30 4.01
CA ASN A 69 5.02 6.45 3.76
C ASN A 69 3.54 6.11 4.02
N PRO A 70 2.75 7.09 4.47
CA PRO A 70 1.32 6.87 4.68
C PRO A 70 0.60 6.77 3.34
N VAL A 71 -0.39 5.89 3.28
CA VAL A 71 -1.30 5.76 2.15
C VAL A 71 -2.72 5.63 2.66
N ILE A 72 -3.69 5.85 1.78
CA ILE A 72 -5.10 5.66 2.08
C ILE A 72 -5.49 4.24 1.68
N CYS A 73 -6.16 3.53 2.57
CA CYS A 73 -6.73 2.23 2.29
C CYS A 73 -8.25 2.32 2.41
N ILE A 74 -8.95 1.80 1.42
CA ILE A 74 -10.41 1.83 1.33
C ILE A 74 -10.94 0.42 1.14
N ASN A 75 -12.00 0.08 1.85
CA ASN A 75 -12.73 -1.15 1.63
C ASN A 75 -13.82 -0.91 0.58
N LEU A 76 -13.75 -1.66 -0.53
CA LEU A 76 -14.68 -1.52 -1.64
C LEU A 76 -15.96 -2.32 -1.42
N PRO A 77 -17.10 -1.83 -1.94
CA PRO A 77 -18.27 -2.69 -2.12
C PRO A 77 -17.93 -3.81 -3.12
N ASP A 78 -18.21 -5.05 -2.75
CA ASP A 78 -17.85 -6.21 -3.58
C ASP A 78 -18.95 -6.53 -4.60
N HIS A 79 -19.08 -5.69 -5.60
CA HIS A 79 -20.01 -5.86 -6.71
C HIS A 79 -19.50 -5.11 -7.95
N PRO A 80 -20.04 -5.40 -9.14
CA PRO A 80 -19.68 -4.64 -10.34
C PRO A 80 -19.89 -3.14 -10.15
N GLY A 81 -18.88 -2.35 -10.49
CA GLY A 81 -18.90 -0.90 -10.30
C GLY A 81 -18.48 -0.41 -8.92
N GLY A 82 -18.14 -1.31 -7.98
CA GLY A 82 -17.70 -0.92 -6.63
C GLY A 82 -16.46 -0.05 -6.63
N LEU A 83 -15.44 -0.45 -7.36
CA LEU A 83 -14.22 0.36 -7.51
C LEU A 83 -14.53 1.69 -8.21
N ALA A 84 -15.30 1.65 -9.29
CA ALA A 84 -15.66 2.85 -10.06
C ALA A 84 -16.37 3.89 -9.18
N SER A 85 -17.32 3.45 -8.34
CA SER A 85 -18.07 4.34 -7.45
C SER A 85 -17.15 5.02 -6.42
N VAL A 86 -16.21 4.28 -5.84
CA VAL A 86 -15.26 4.82 -4.86
C VAL A 86 -14.29 5.81 -5.53
N LEU A 87 -13.73 5.45 -6.67
CA LEU A 87 -12.80 6.36 -7.38
C LEU A 87 -13.50 7.64 -7.84
N LYS A 88 -14.78 7.55 -8.19
CA LYS A 88 -15.57 8.73 -8.53
C LYS A 88 -15.73 9.67 -7.34
N ILE A 89 -16.01 9.14 -6.15
CA ILE A 89 -16.11 9.92 -4.92
C ILE A 89 -14.79 10.62 -4.64
N VAL A 90 -13.69 9.90 -4.74
CA VAL A 90 -12.34 10.45 -4.53
C VAL A 90 -12.03 11.56 -5.53
N SER A 91 -12.34 11.34 -6.79
CA SER A 91 -12.15 12.33 -7.87
C SER A 91 -13.00 13.59 -7.65
N GLU A 92 -14.27 13.43 -7.32
CA GLU A 92 -15.19 14.54 -7.07
C GLU A 92 -14.82 15.34 -5.82
N ALA A 93 -14.13 14.73 -4.86
CA ALA A 93 -13.57 15.43 -3.71
C ALA A 93 -12.34 16.27 -4.05
N GLY A 94 -11.86 16.23 -5.29
CA GLY A 94 -10.70 16.98 -5.74
C GLY A 94 -9.36 16.32 -5.39
N VAL A 95 -9.37 15.04 -5.11
CA VAL A 95 -8.17 14.29 -4.76
C VAL A 95 -7.55 13.69 -6.01
N ASN A 96 -6.29 14.04 -6.30
CA ASN A 96 -5.55 13.44 -7.40
C ASN A 96 -4.87 12.16 -6.95
N ILE A 97 -5.17 11.06 -7.61
CA ILE A 97 -4.63 9.74 -7.32
C ILE A 97 -3.36 9.53 -8.12
N GLU A 98 -2.26 9.26 -7.44
CA GLU A 98 -0.97 8.98 -8.07
C GLU A 98 -0.88 7.53 -8.53
N TYR A 99 -1.33 6.59 -7.69
CA TYR A 99 -1.43 5.17 -8.06
C TYR A 99 -2.43 4.44 -7.16
N VAL A 100 -2.91 3.32 -7.64
CA VAL A 100 -3.87 2.45 -6.95
C VAL A 100 -3.43 1.00 -7.13
N TYR A 101 -3.55 0.21 -6.08
CA TYR A 101 -3.43 -1.24 -6.20
C TYR A 101 -4.31 -1.95 -5.17
N SER A 102 -4.62 -3.20 -5.45
CA SER A 102 -5.47 -4.00 -4.58
C SER A 102 -4.67 -4.69 -3.47
N LEU A 103 -5.37 -4.92 -2.36
CA LEU A 103 -4.90 -5.76 -1.26
C LEU A 103 -5.72 -7.05 -1.25
N ILE A 104 -5.51 -7.82 -0.21
CA ILE A 104 -6.34 -8.99 0.07
C ILE A 104 -7.81 -8.58 0.21
N SER A 105 -8.72 -9.47 -0.19
CA SER A 105 -10.16 -9.23 -0.13
C SER A 105 -10.56 -8.04 -1.01
N THR A 106 -11.37 -7.13 -0.47
CA THR A 106 -11.94 -5.97 -1.18
C THR A 106 -11.23 -4.67 -0.86
N TYR A 107 -10.05 -4.73 -0.26
CA TYR A 107 -9.29 -3.53 0.10
C TYR A 107 -8.44 -3.04 -1.06
N VAL A 108 -8.36 -1.71 -1.20
CA VAL A 108 -7.47 -1.06 -2.16
C VAL A 108 -6.63 0.01 -1.47
N VAL A 109 -5.43 0.20 -1.97
CA VAL A 109 -4.54 1.29 -1.57
C VAL A 109 -4.63 2.39 -2.61
N ILE A 110 -4.76 3.60 -2.14
CA ILE A 110 -4.71 4.80 -2.96
C ILE A 110 -3.58 5.68 -2.43
N ASN A 111 -2.63 5.99 -3.28
CA ASN A 111 -1.60 6.97 -2.93
C ASN A 111 -1.92 8.33 -3.53
N VAL A 112 -1.74 9.34 -2.70
CA VAL A 112 -1.98 10.74 -3.05
C VAL A 112 -0.82 11.58 -2.50
N ALA A 113 -0.64 12.79 -3.04
CA ALA A 113 0.47 13.65 -2.63
C ALA A 113 0.36 14.11 -1.17
N ASP A 114 -0.84 14.44 -0.73
CA ASP A 114 -1.11 14.93 0.63
C ASP A 114 -2.20 14.06 1.27
N VAL A 115 -1.76 13.04 2.00
CA VAL A 115 -2.67 12.05 2.60
C VAL A 115 -3.57 12.67 3.65
N ASP A 116 -3.08 13.59 4.47
CA ASP A 116 -3.87 14.22 5.52
C ASP A 116 -4.98 15.10 4.91
N ARG A 117 -4.66 15.87 3.89
CA ARG A 117 -5.63 16.67 3.17
C ARG A 117 -6.69 15.80 2.50
N ALA A 118 -6.26 14.74 1.83
CA ALA A 118 -7.17 13.82 1.16
C ALA A 118 -8.09 13.12 2.15
N THR A 119 -7.57 12.69 3.29
CA THR A 119 -8.36 12.09 4.36
C THR A 119 -9.43 13.06 4.86
N ALA A 120 -9.07 14.32 5.06
CA ALA A 120 -10.02 15.36 5.46
C ALA A 120 -11.11 15.60 4.40
N LEU A 121 -10.74 15.60 3.10
CA LEU A 121 -11.69 15.76 2.00
C LEU A 121 -12.65 14.59 1.87
N LEU A 122 -12.23 13.40 2.27
CA LEU A 122 -13.06 12.19 2.23
C LEU A 122 -13.90 12.01 3.50
N ASP A 123 -13.66 12.79 4.54
CA ASP A 123 -14.45 12.74 5.76
C ASP A 123 -15.91 13.07 5.45
N GLY A 124 -16.82 12.23 5.97
CA GLY A 124 -18.25 12.35 5.70
C GLY A 124 -18.72 11.85 4.34
N LYS A 125 -17.81 11.40 3.48
CA LYS A 125 -18.15 10.76 2.20
C LYS A 125 -18.50 9.29 2.43
N PRO A 126 -19.34 8.69 1.56
CA PRO A 126 -19.73 7.28 1.70
C PRO A 126 -18.64 6.32 1.24
N VAL A 127 -17.48 6.42 1.85
CA VAL A 127 -16.33 5.52 1.64
C VAL A 127 -15.91 4.95 2.99
N THR A 128 -15.46 3.70 3.01
CA THR A 128 -14.99 3.04 4.22
C THR A 128 -13.47 3.06 4.25
N LEU A 129 -12.92 3.96 5.06
CA LEU A 129 -11.47 4.05 5.28
C LEU A 129 -11.04 2.93 6.22
N VAL A 130 -9.90 2.32 5.91
CA VAL A 130 -9.33 1.20 6.66
C VAL A 130 -8.08 1.68 7.39
N THR A 131 -7.92 1.29 8.64
CA THR A 131 -6.78 1.66 9.46
C THR A 131 -5.68 0.60 9.40
N GLN A 132 -4.45 0.98 9.79
CA GLN A 132 -3.35 0.02 9.92
C GLN A 132 -3.72 -1.10 10.91
N GLU A 133 -4.40 -0.78 11.98
CA GLU A 133 -4.84 -1.76 12.96
C GLU A 133 -5.74 -2.83 12.35
N GLU A 134 -6.67 -2.43 11.49
CA GLU A 134 -7.52 -3.37 10.76
C GLU A 134 -6.71 -4.25 9.80
N ILE A 135 -5.75 -3.67 9.09
CA ILE A 135 -4.83 -4.40 8.20
C ILE A 135 -4.03 -5.44 9.00
N THR A 136 -3.55 -5.06 10.17
CA THR A 136 -2.77 -5.96 11.03
C THR A 136 -3.57 -7.18 11.47
N ARG A 137 -4.89 -7.06 11.58
CA ARG A 137 -5.79 -8.12 12.06
C ARG A 137 -6.36 -9.03 10.99
N ILE A 138 -6.32 -8.65 9.73
CA ILE A 138 -6.93 -9.47 8.67
C ILE A 138 -6.10 -10.68 8.23
#